data_ea6fb7a1e238cb2c4b9dbae80938356c
#
_entry.id   ea6fb7a1e238cb2c4b9dbae80938356c
#
_cell.length_a   1.000
_cell.length_b   1.000
_cell.length_c   1.000
_cell.angle_alpha   90.00
_cell.angle_beta   90.00
_cell.angle_gamma   90.00
#
_symmetry.space_group_name_H-M   'P 1'
#
loop_
_entity.id
_entity.type
_entity.pdbx_description
1 polymer ?
#
loop_
_entity_poly.entity_id
_entity_poly.type
_entity_poly.pdbx_seq_one_letter_code
_entity_poly.pdbx_strand_id
1 'polypeptide(L)'
;MVRMRRVVLCAVLCALAGAGTAMSATLRLSLPPVFEALPVAFAEAWGLFDAEGISVELVGITDNQERSTALLTGNLDAVMGDVSRSLLDCSAGRDLVITGTAISTPQTDSVPLGLLSHIGFGAETLAALLTTNQKIGVSYRTDDEYMLDQLLIANGVTQGWSMRYMYFNDALQLAVWFAAETVPVAVLREPYISYIATYHPPNAAPPDLAWLSTFTGVRSLPSAVVFRKAFVRDHADIVEAFYRACAAAVERINATPREELVEVGLDVVLGLFFQGANVAGVPQDALDAISIPHFEAPAPLSEETFAEVVSWMQKKGYLYDRLEYAAVVDNRFLP
;
A
#
# COMPACT_ATOMS: atom_id res chain seq x y z
N MET A 1 -33.08 -35.79 77.04
CA MET A 1 -33.77 -34.71 76.31
C MET A 1 -32.73 -33.87 75.62
N VAL A 2 -32.45 -34.14 74.32
CA VAL A 2 -31.49 -33.41 73.54
C VAL A 2 -32.24 -32.85 72.31
N ARG A 3 -32.30 -31.51 72.20
CA ARG A 3 -32.98 -30.83 71.09
C ARG A 3 -32.09 -30.81 69.87
N MET A 4 -32.53 -31.45 68.80
CA MET A 4 -31.94 -31.46 67.49
C MET A 4 -32.25 -30.11 66.76
N ARG A 5 -31.22 -29.24 66.55
CA ARG A 5 -31.32 -28.06 65.76
C ARG A 5 -31.17 -28.46 64.25
N ARG A 6 -32.20 -28.22 63.49
CA ARG A 6 -32.12 -28.32 61.99
C ARG A 6 -31.35 -27.13 61.48
N VAL A 7 -30.22 -27.42 60.82
CA VAL A 7 -29.48 -26.45 60.02
C VAL A 7 -30.06 -26.50 58.61
N VAL A 8 -30.68 -25.40 58.19
CA VAL A 8 -31.12 -25.20 56.80
C VAL A 8 -29.94 -24.70 55.99
N LEU A 9 -29.40 -25.51 55.09
CA LEU A 9 -28.33 -25.17 54.18
C LEU A 9 -28.95 -24.49 52.92
N CYS A 10 -28.89 -23.12 52.85
CA CYS A 10 -29.22 -22.41 51.62
C CYS A 10 -28.05 -22.56 50.65
N ALA A 11 -28.25 -23.41 49.62
CA ALA A 11 -27.35 -23.45 48.46
C ALA A 11 -27.63 -22.22 47.57
N VAL A 12 -26.75 -21.24 47.59
CA VAL A 12 -26.74 -20.15 46.62
C VAL A 12 -26.05 -20.71 45.39
N LEU A 13 -26.82 -21.05 44.33
CA LEU A 13 -26.29 -21.29 43.00
C LEU A 13 -25.88 -19.94 42.41
N CYS A 14 -24.59 -19.62 42.45
CA CYS A 14 -23.99 -18.60 41.61
C CYS A 14 -23.97 -19.17 40.17
N ALA A 15 -24.90 -18.74 39.34
CA ALA A 15 -24.80 -18.91 37.89
C ALA A 15 -23.71 -17.94 37.39
N LEU A 16 -22.50 -18.47 37.30
CA LEU A 16 -21.46 -17.85 36.49
C LEU A 16 -21.89 -18.01 35.02
N ALA A 17 -22.60 -16.99 34.52
CA ALA A 17 -22.69 -16.78 33.08
C ALA A 17 -21.28 -16.53 32.58
N GLY A 18 -20.58 -17.55 32.13
CA GLY A 18 -19.37 -17.44 31.35
C GLY A 18 -19.76 -16.74 30.06
N ALA A 19 -19.52 -15.44 29.99
CA ALA A 19 -19.40 -14.76 28.73
C ALA A 19 -18.16 -15.38 28.06
N GLY A 20 -18.40 -16.41 27.25
CA GLY A 20 -17.42 -16.87 26.30
C GLY A 20 -17.12 -15.68 25.40
N THR A 21 -15.96 -15.09 25.56
CA THR A 21 -15.41 -14.19 24.56
C THR A 21 -15.33 -15.03 23.28
N ALA A 22 -16.33 -14.89 22.39
CA ALA A 22 -16.16 -15.36 21.04
C ALA A 22 -14.89 -14.70 20.55
N MET A 23 -13.84 -15.48 20.28
CA MET A 23 -12.64 -14.94 19.62
C MET A 23 -13.15 -14.30 18.35
N SER A 24 -13.02 -12.97 18.27
CA SER A 24 -13.25 -12.23 17.04
C SER A 24 -12.37 -12.85 15.96
N ALA A 25 -12.92 -13.01 14.75
CA ALA A 25 -12.11 -13.49 13.64
C ALA A 25 -10.94 -12.52 13.43
N THR A 26 -9.75 -13.05 13.18
CA THR A 26 -8.57 -12.22 12.87
C THR A 26 -8.60 -11.86 11.39
N LEU A 27 -8.48 -10.59 11.08
CA LEU A 27 -8.30 -10.07 9.72
C LEU A 27 -6.83 -10.23 9.30
N ARG A 28 -6.55 -11.13 8.35
CA ARG A 28 -5.22 -11.29 7.76
C ARG A 28 -5.09 -10.36 6.57
N LEU A 29 -4.25 -9.34 6.70
CA LEU A 29 -4.08 -8.26 5.74
C LEU A 29 -2.62 -8.14 5.31
N SER A 30 -2.36 -7.98 4.00
CA SER A 30 -1.03 -7.61 3.51
C SER A 30 -1.03 -6.21 2.92
N LEU A 31 0.02 -5.45 3.26
CA LEU A 31 0.23 -4.07 2.85
C LEU A 31 1.33 -3.98 1.80
N PRO A 32 1.18 -3.10 0.78
CA PRO A 32 2.25 -2.76 -0.14
C PRO A 32 3.23 -1.77 0.51
N PRO A 33 4.48 -1.71 0.06
CA PRO A 33 5.43 -0.71 0.50
C PRO A 33 5.17 0.65 -0.19
N VAL A 34 4.07 1.29 0.16
CA VAL A 34 3.66 2.63 -0.32
C VAL A 34 3.18 3.49 0.85
N PHE A 35 3.25 4.80 0.71
CA PHE A 35 2.86 5.71 1.81
C PHE A 35 1.39 5.56 2.22
N GLU A 36 0.51 5.29 1.28
CA GLU A 36 -0.92 5.08 1.54
C GLU A 36 -1.19 3.93 2.52
N ALA A 37 -0.23 3.02 2.71
CA ALA A 37 -0.32 1.93 3.69
C ALA A 37 0.09 2.35 5.12
N LEU A 38 0.76 3.48 5.29
CA LEU A 38 1.22 3.95 6.61
C LEU A 38 0.08 4.09 7.62
N PRO A 39 -1.10 4.68 7.31
CA PRO A 39 -2.18 4.77 8.29
C PRO A 39 -2.61 3.41 8.85
N VAL A 40 -2.61 2.36 8.03
CA VAL A 40 -2.94 0.99 8.48
C VAL A 40 -1.83 0.44 9.38
N ALA A 41 -0.57 0.62 9.00
CA ALA A 41 0.58 0.16 9.78
C ALA A 41 0.69 0.91 11.13
N PHE A 42 0.41 2.20 11.15
CA PHE A 42 0.33 2.99 12.38
C PHE A 42 -0.89 2.62 13.24
N ALA A 43 -2.03 2.30 12.63
CA ALA A 43 -3.20 1.82 13.37
C ALA A 43 -2.87 0.56 14.19
N GLU A 44 -2.13 -0.37 13.60
CA GLU A 44 -1.63 -1.56 14.30
C GLU A 44 -0.65 -1.17 15.41
N ALA A 45 0.39 -0.41 15.09
CA ALA A 45 1.43 -0.02 16.05
C ALA A 45 0.89 0.78 17.23
N TRP A 46 -0.18 1.55 17.04
CA TRP A 46 -0.81 2.35 18.11
C TRP A 46 -1.96 1.63 18.83
N GLY A 47 -2.25 0.36 18.49
CA GLY A 47 -3.32 -0.43 19.09
C GLY A 47 -4.73 0.07 18.76
N LEU A 48 -4.92 0.77 17.64
CA LEU A 48 -6.22 1.31 17.26
C LEU A 48 -7.19 0.21 16.82
N PHE A 49 -6.69 -0.89 16.28
CA PHE A 49 -7.52 -2.05 15.96
C PHE A 49 -8.05 -2.73 17.23
N ASP A 50 -7.20 -2.88 18.25
CA ASP A 50 -7.61 -3.40 19.57
C ASP A 50 -8.65 -2.49 20.23
N ALA A 51 -8.48 -1.17 20.09
CA ALA A 51 -9.44 -0.19 20.61
C ALA A 51 -10.82 -0.28 19.92
N GLU A 52 -10.87 -0.69 18.65
CA GLU A 52 -12.11 -0.98 17.91
C GLU A 52 -12.62 -2.42 18.17
N GLY A 53 -11.93 -3.21 18.97
CA GLY A 53 -12.31 -4.57 19.35
C GLY A 53 -12.08 -5.62 18.26
N ILE A 54 -11.20 -5.35 17.29
CA ILE A 54 -10.83 -6.29 16.23
C ILE A 54 -9.38 -6.72 16.33
N SER A 55 -9.08 -7.91 15.82
CA SER A 55 -7.73 -8.44 15.69
C SER A 55 -7.31 -8.36 14.22
N VAL A 56 -6.17 -7.73 13.95
CA VAL A 56 -5.58 -7.62 12.62
C VAL A 56 -4.20 -8.28 12.65
N GLU A 57 -3.91 -9.10 11.66
CA GLU A 57 -2.59 -9.69 11.44
C GLU A 57 -2.01 -9.10 10.14
N LEU A 58 -0.96 -8.30 10.26
CA LEU A 58 -0.24 -7.79 9.09
C LEU A 58 0.73 -8.84 8.59
N VAL A 59 0.44 -9.39 7.40
CA VAL A 59 1.26 -10.43 6.77
C VAL A 59 2.23 -9.79 5.79
N GLY A 60 3.54 -9.90 6.06
CA GLY A 60 4.59 -9.32 5.24
C GLY A 60 4.82 -10.11 3.95
N ILE A 61 4.33 -9.58 2.83
CA ILE A 61 4.58 -10.10 1.47
C ILE A 61 4.91 -8.90 0.58
N THR A 62 6.14 -8.80 0.08
CA THR A 62 6.59 -7.68 -0.75
C THR A 62 6.24 -7.84 -2.23
N ASP A 63 6.28 -9.07 -2.73
CA ASP A 63 5.96 -9.37 -4.14
C ASP A 63 4.46 -9.25 -4.42
N ASN A 64 4.10 -8.41 -5.37
CA ASN A 64 2.72 -8.14 -5.76
C ASN A 64 1.98 -9.39 -6.28
N GLN A 65 2.67 -10.28 -6.99
CA GLN A 65 2.07 -11.50 -7.52
C GLN A 65 1.80 -12.51 -6.40
N GLU A 66 2.69 -12.60 -5.43
CA GLU A 66 2.52 -13.47 -4.26
C GLU A 66 1.36 -12.99 -3.39
N ARG A 67 1.22 -11.66 -3.16
CA ARG A 67 0.07 -11.09 -2.44
C ARG A 67 -1.26 -11.43 -3.12
N SER A 68 -1.35 -11.23 -4.44
CA SER A 68 -2.55 -11.60 -5.20
C SER A 68 -2.87 -13.09 -5.07
N THR A 69 -1.86 -13.95 -5.15
CA THR A 69 -2.02 -15.40 -5.00
C THR A 69 -2.53 -15.75 -3.60
N ALA A 70 -1.96 -15.16 -2.55
CA ALA A 70 -2.38 -15.39 -1.17
C ALA A 70 -3.83 -14.96 -0.92
N LEU A 71 -4.28 -13.82 -1.50
CA LEU A 71 -5.67 -13.38 -1.43
C LEU A 71 -6.61 -14.35 -2.17
N LEU A 72 -6.28 -14.72 -3.41
CA LEU A 72 -7.10 -15.59 -4.25
C LEU A 72 -7.24 -17.01 -3.65
N THR A 73 -6.21 -17.51 -2.97
CA THR A 73 -6.21 -18.83 -2.32
C THR A 73 -6.78 -18.83 -0.91
N GLY A 74 -7.08 -17.65 -0.35
CA GLY A 74 -7.67 -17.52 1.00
C GLY A 74 -6.65 -17.59 2.15
N ASN A 75 -5.35 -17.45 1.85
CA ASN A 75 -4.31 -17.28 2.87
C ASN A 75 -4.32 -15.86 3.47
N LEU A 76 -4.87 -14.88 2.75
CA LEU A 76 -5.21 -13.55 3.21
C LEU A 76 -6.72 -13.33 3.11
N ASP A 77 -7.26 -12.46 3.96
CA ASP A 77 -8.65 -12.03 3.93
C ASP A 77 -8.80 -10.70 3.19
N ALA A 78 -7.74 -9.89 3.22
CA ALA A 78 -7.67 -8.63 2.50
C ALA A 78 -6.24 -8.31 2.04
N VAL A 79 -6.14 -7.45 1.03
CA VAL A 79 -4.90 -6.80 0.62
C VAL A 79 -5.17 -5.32 0.37
N MET A 80 -4.15 -4.49 0.60
CA MET A 80 -4.11 -3.14 0.09
C MET A 80 -3.16 -3.10 -1.11
N GLY A 81 -3.46 -2.29 -2.12
CA GLY A 81 -2.61 -2.20 -3.31
C GLY A 81 -3.09 -1.16 -4.31
N ASP A 82 -2.40 -1.07 -5.42
CA ASP A 82 -2.77 -0.20 -6.54
C ASP A 82 -4.19 -0.50 -7.04
N VAL A 83 -4.92 0.52 -7.48
CA VAL A 83 -6.26 0.34 -8.08
C VAL A 83 -6.19 -0.59 -9.28
N SER A 84 -5.19 -0.42 -10.16
CA SER A 84 -5.01 -1.27 -11.34
C SER A 84 -4.81 -2.74 -10.95
N ARG A 85 -3.96 -3.03 -9.97
CA ARG A 85 -3.75 -4.39 -9.47
C ARG A 85 -5.00 -4.98 -8.83
N SER A 86 -5.67 -4.17 -8.01
CA SER A 86 -6.92 -4.55 -7.34
C SER A 86 -8.03 -4.93 -8.33
N LEU A 87 -8.18 -4.17 -9.40
CA LEU A 87 -9.14 -4.48 -10.46
C LEU A 87 -8.77 -5.76 -11.23
N LEU A 88 -7.46 -6.00 -11.44
CA LEU A 88 -6.99 -7.23 -12.05
C LEU A 88 -7.30 -8.45 -11.17
N ASP A 89 -7.06 -8.35 -9.86
CA ASP A 89 -7.36 -9.41 -8.90
C ASP A 89 -8.87 -9.68 -8.82
N CYS A 90 -9.72 -8.65 -8.81
CA CYS A 90 -11.18 -8.79 -8.89
C CYS A 90 -11.66 -9.42 -10.21
N SER A 91 -10.97 -9.17 -11.31
CA SER A 91 -11.25 -9.81 -12.61
C SER A 91 -10.88 -11.31 -12.60
N ALA A 92 -9.77 -11.66 -11.96
CA ALA A 92 -9.31 -13.05 -11.85
C ALA A 92 -10.11 -13.86 -10.83
N GLY A 93 -10.51 -13.23 -9.72
CA GLY A 93 -11.27 -13.83 -8.60
C GLY A 93 -12.60 -13.14 -8.40
N ARG A 94 -13.70 -13.73 -8.90
CA ARG A 94 -15.07 -13.16 -8.80
C ARG A 94 -15.56 -12.98 -7.35
N ASP A 95 -14.86 -13.59 -6.38
CA ASP A 95 -15.18 -13.51 -4.95
C ASP A 95 -14.42 -12.40 -4.20
N LEU A 96 -13.89 -11.42 -4.93
CA LEU A 96 -13.19 -10.25 -4.39
C LEU A 96 -14.04 -8.98 -4.55
N VAL A 97 -13.83 -8.02 -3.64
CA VAL A 97 -14.52 -6.73 -3.63
C VAL A 97 -13.60 -5.63 -3.09
N ILE A 98 -13.55 -4.49 -3.77
CA ILE A 98 -12.92 -3.27 -3.28
C ILE A 98 -13.91 -2.58 -2.34
N THR A 99 -13.49 -2.28 -1.12
CA THR A 99 -14.38 -1.72 -0.09
C THR A 99 -14.05 -0.26 0.24
N GLY A 100 -12.94 0.26 -0.25
CA GLY A 100 -12.53 1.65 -0.07
C GLY A 100 -11.14 1.90 -0.62
N THR A 101 -10.72 3.15 -0.52
CA THR A 101 -9.39 3.60 -0.96
C THR A 101 -8.69 4.38 0.14
N ALA A 102 -7.36 4.37 0.10
CA ALA A 102 -6.50 5.23 0.88
C ALA A 102 -5.80 6.23 -0.05
N ILE A 103 -5.78 7.49 0.35
CA ILE A 103 -5.27 8.60 -0.44
C ILE A 103 -4.23 9.34 0.37
N SER A 104 -3.12 9.70 -0.28
CA SER A 104 -2.13 10.63 0.25
C SER A 104 -1.95 11.81 -0.67
N THR A 105 -1.71 12.97 -0.10
CA THR A 105 -1.38 14.19 -0.84
C THR A 105 0.03 14.65 -0.42
N PRO A 106 0.90 15.05 -1.38
CA PRO A 106 2.22 15.58 -1.03
C PRO A 106 2.10 16.78 -0.08
N GLN A 107 2.94 16.83 0.95
CA GLN A 107 3.11 18.04 1.74
C GLN A 107 4.17 18.91 1.05
N THR A 108 3.80 20.16 0.74
CA THR A 108 4.70 21.15 0.13
C THR A 108 5.54 20.57 -1.02
N ASP A 109 6.84 20.58 -0.96
CA ASP A 109 7.75 20.25 -2.07
C ASP A 109 8.11 18.75 -2.19
N SER A 110 7.37 17.85 -1.53
CA SER A 110 7.66 16.42 -1.63
C SER A 110 7.17 15.82 -2.95
N VAL A 111 8.02 15.04 -3.59
CA VAL A 111 7.72 14.33 -4.83
C VAL A 111 7.59 12.84 -4.53
N PRO A 112 6.36 12.32 -4.41
CA PRO A 112 6.14 10.93 -3.97
C PRO A 112 6.53 9.90 -5.03
N LEU A 113 6.65 10.30 -6.29
CA LEU A 113 6.98 9.46 -7.44
C LEU A 113 7.87 10.21 -8.41
N GLY A 114 8.95 9.59 -8.87
CA GLY A 114 9.90 10.16 -9.81
C GLY A 114 10.24 9.22 -10.96
N LEU A 115 10.44 9.76 -12.14
CA LEU A 115 11.17 9.12 -13.23
C LEU A 115 12.61 9.61 -13.15
N LEU A 116 13.52 8.72 -12.69
CA LEU A 116 14.91 9.04 -12.42
C LEU A 116 15.85 8.30 -13.38
N SER A 117 17.03 8.88 -13.57
CA SER A 117 18.12 8.32 -14.36
C SER A 117 19.45 8.59 -13.68
N HIS A 118 20.44 7.73 -13.87
CA HIS A 118 21.83 8.00 -13.49
C HIS A 118 22.50 8.92 -14.50
N ILE A 119 23.10 10.02 -14.02
CA ILE A 119 23.86 10.96 -14.88
C ILE A 119 25.08 10.25 -15.45
N GLY A 120 25.35 10.44 -16.74
CA GLY A 120 26.44 9.82 -17.47
C GLY A 120 26.21 8.37 -17.86
N PHE A 121 25.11 7.72 -17.39
CA PHE A 121 24.77 6.34 -17.72
C PHE A 121 23.41 6.25 -18.45
N GLY A 122 22.48 7.11 -18.12
CA GLY A 122 21.14 7.19 -18.71
C GLY A 122 20.88 8.53 -19.42
N ALA A 123 19.62 8.76 -19.73
CA ALA A 123 19.18 10.04 -20.26
C ALA A 123 19.17 11.09 -19.13
N GLU A 124 19.63 12.30 -19.42
CA GLU A 124 19.64 13.40 -18.45
C GLU A 124 18.38 14.26 -18.48
N THR A 125 17.54 14.08 -19.49
CA THR A 125 16.26 14.76 -19.64
C THR A 125 15.19 13.82 -20.21
N LEU A 126 13.90 14.11 -19.97
CA LEU A 126 12.81 13.37 -20.58
C LEU A 126 12.89 13.42 -22.11
N ALA A 127 13.21 14.58 -22.71
CA ALA A 127 13.36 14.73 -24.17
C ALA A 127 14.48 13.82 -24.72
N ALA A 128 15.62 13.71 -24.01
CA ALA A 128 16.69 12.79 -24.39
C ALA A 128 16.24 11.32 -24.27
N LEU A 129 15.54 10.95 -23.19
CA LEU A 129 14.97 9.60 -23.03
C LEU A 129 14.06 9.23 -24.20
N LEU A 130 13.23 10.16 -24.67
CA LEU A 130 12.29 9.91 -25.78
C LEU A 130 13.01 9.62 -27.12
N THR A 131 14.26 10.02 -27.30
CA THR A 131 15.05 9.79 -28.51
C THR A 131 16.00 8.59 -28.42
N THR A 132 16.11 7.96 -27.24
CA THR A 132 16.99 6.79 -27.00
C THR A 132 16.21 5.49 -26.97
N ASN A 133 16.92 4.35 -26.95
CA ASN A 133 16.32 3.02 -26.75
C ASN A 133 16.57 2.49 -25.32
N GLN A 134 16.79 3.39 -24.36
CA GLN A 134 17.05 2.98 -22.98
C GLN A 134 15.86 2.24 -22.37
N LYS A 135 16.17 1.23 -21.57
CA LYS A 135 15.16 0.50 -20.80
C LYS A 135 14.72 1.32 -19.59
N ILE A 136 13.46 1.17 -19.23
CA ILE A 136 12.84 1.86 -18.10
C ILE A 136 12.32 0.80 -17.11
N GLY A 137 12.86 0.78 -15.90
CA GLY A 137 12.36 -0.05 -14.81
C GLY A 137 11.04 0.49 -14.30
N VAL A 138 10.05 -0.37 -14.17
CA VAL A 138 8.72 -0.01 -13.64
C VAL A 138 8.05 -1.21 -12.99
N SER A 139 7.24 -0.98 -11.97
CA SER A 139 6.43 -2.02 -11.34
C SER A 139 5.36 -2.54 -12.30
N TYR A 140 5.24 -3.87 -12.40
CA TYR A 140 4.40 -4.52 -13.41
C TYR A 140 2.91 -4.52 -13.04
N ARG A 141 2.07 -4.01 -13.94
CA ARG A 141 0.61 -3.96 -13.77
C ARG A 141 0.20 -3.19 -12.52
N THR A 142 0.86 -2.06 -12.30
CA THR A 142 0.63 -1.16 -11.17
C THR A 142 0.25 0.23 -11.65
N ASP A 143 -0.11 1.08 -10.69
CA ASP A 143 -0.41 2.48 -10.96
C ASP A 143 0.84 3.27 -11.40
N ASP A 144 2.06 2.80 -11.06
CA ASP A 144 3.31 3.37 -11.59
C ASP A 144 3.43 3.20 -13.10
N GLU A 145 3.07 2.04 -13.61
CA GLU A 145 3.04 1.79 -15.06
C GLU A 145 1.96 2.64 -15.75
N TYR A 146 0.78 2.76 -15.11
CA TYR A 146 -0.28 3.64 -15.60
C TYR A 146 0.22 5.08 -15.71
N MET A 147 0.81 5.62 -14.65
CA MET A 147 1.30 6.99 -14.61
C MET A 147 2.43 7.22 -15.63
N LEU A 148 3.34 6.25 -15.82
CA LEU A 148 4.36 6.31 -16.85
C LEU A 148 3.74 6.37 -18.25
N ASP A 149 2.76 5.52 -18.54
CA ASP A 149 2.04 5.55 -19.82
C ASP A 149 1.36 6.92 -20.05
N GLN A 150 0.70 7.50 -19.04
CA GLN A 150 0.08 8.82 -19.14
C GLN A 150 1.11 9.93 -19.40
N LEU A 151 2.26 9.89 -18.71
CA LEU A 151 3.37 10.82 -18.94
C LEU A 151 3.86 10.74 -20.39
N LEU A 152 4.06 9.56 -20.90
CA LEU A 152 4.54 9.34 -22.26
C LEU A 152 3.50 9.81 -23.30
N ILE A 153 2.21 9.51 -23.09
CA ILE A 153 1.12 9.98 -23.95
C ILE A 153 1.06 11.51 -23.99
N ALA A 154 1.17 12.16 -22.81
CA ALA A 154 1.19 13.63 -22.72
C ALA A 154 2.38 14.27 -23.47
N ASN A 155 3.45 13.49 -23.68
CA ASN A 155 4.64 13.91 -24.45
C ASN A 155 4.63 13.39 -25.90
N GLY A 156 3.47 13.01 -26.44
CA GLY A 156 3.28 12.66 -27.85
C GLY A 156 3.66 11.21 -28.22
N VAL A 157 3.92 10.37 -27.21
CA VAL A 157 4.26 8.96 -27.42
C VAL A 157 2.99 8.12 -27.37
N THR A 158 2.58 7.56 -28.49
CA THR A 158 1.29 6.87 -28.61
C THR A 158 1.38 5.34 -28.69
N GLN A 159 2.54 4.77 -29.03
CA GLN A 159 2.69 3.32 -29.23
C GLN A 159 4.12 2.80 -28.96
N GLY A 160 4.24 1.51 -28.63
CA GLY A 160 5.49 0.76 -28.65
C GLY A 160 6.41 0.90 -27.45
N TRP A 161 6.10 1.76 -26.49
CA TRP A 161 6.99 2.05 -25.35
C TRP A 161 7.07 0.92 -24.33
N SER A 162 6.00 0.15 -24.14
CA SER A 162 6.01 -1.01 -23.23
C SER A 162 7.08 -2.06 -23.59
N MET A 163 7.55 -2.11 -24.85
CA MET A 163 8.68 -2.96 -25.24
C MET A 163 10.01 -2.54 -24.61
N ARG A 164 10.08 -1.33 -24.06
CA ARG A 164 11.26 -0.79 -23.37
C ARG A 164 11.18 -0.96 -21.87
N TYR A 165 10.03 -1.38 -21.32
CA TYR A 165 9.87 -1.57 -19.89
C TYR A 165 10.62 -2.82 -19.41
N MET A 166 11.27 -2.66 -18.26
CA MET A 166 11.79 -3.75 -17.45
C MET A 166 10.85 -3.88 -16.26
N TYR A 167 10.09 -4.95 -16.24
CA TYR A 167 9.05 -5.15 -15.26
C TYR A 167 9.55 -5.80 -13.98
N PHE A 168 9.12 -5.26 -12.85
CA PHE A 168 9.40 -5.77 -11.51
C PHE A 168 8.08 -6.00 -10.76
N ASN A 169 8.00 -7.07 -9.99
CA ASN A 169 6.85 -7.32 -9.10
C ASN A 169 7.05 -6.75 -7.69
N ASP A 170 8.26 -6.33 -7.37
CA ASP A 170 8.67 -5.81 -6.07
C ASP A 170 9.35 -4.45 -6.25
N ALA A 171 8.82 -3.42 -5.58
CA ALA A 171 9.32 -2.05 -5.68
C ALA A 171 10.71 -1.90 -5.03
N LEU A 172 10.98 -2.63 -3.93
CA LEU A 172 12.30 -2.65 -3.29
C LEU A 172 13.34 -3.29 -4.22
N GLN A 173 12.98 -4.38 -4.92
CA GLN A 173 13.86 -5.00 -5.90
C GLN A 173 14.21 -4.03 -7.03
N LEU A 174 13.23 -3.30 -7.56
CA LEU A 174 13.48 -2.25 -8.57
C LEU A 174 14.45 -1.19 -8.04
N ALA A 175 14.22 -0.71 -6.82
CA ALA A 175 15.08 0.30 -6.18
C ALA A 175 16.52 -0.19 -6.02
N VAL A 176 16.71 -1.45 -5.56
CA VAL A 176 18.04 -2.07 -5.42
C VAL A 176 18.74 -2.21 -6.78
N TRP A 177 18.04 -2.62 -7.83
CA TRP A 177 18.63 -2.76 -9.14
C TRP A 177 18.95 -1.41 -9.79
N PHE A 178 18.14 -0.39 -9.53
CA PHE A 178 18.45 0.97 -9.94
C PHE A 178 19.67 1.51 -9.18
N ALA A 179 19.71 1.37 -7.85
CA ALA A 179 20.87 1.79 -7.05
C ALA A 179 22.18 1.09 -7.46
N ALA A 180 22.11 -0.15 -7.97
CA ALA A 180 23.23 -0.89 -8.51
C ALA A 180 23.57 -0.57 -9.99
N GLU A 181 22.98 0.49 -10.55
CA GLU A 181 23.15 0.93 -11.95
C GLU A 181 22.83 -0.15 -13.01
N THR A 182 22.11 -1.20 -12.61
CA THR A 182 21.68 -2.27 -13.54
C THR A 182 20.50 -1.85 -14.38
N VAL A 183 19.66 -0.95 -13.84
CA VAL A 183 18.53 -0.32 -14.50
C VAL A 183 18.88 1.16 -14.72
N PRO A 184 19.04 1.63 -15.98
CA PRO A 184 19.52 2.98 -16.26
C PRO A 184 18.51 4.08 -15.94
N VAL A 185 17.21 3.78 -16.09
CA VAL A 185 16.10 4.72 -15.85
C VAL A 185 15.01 3.95 -15.10
N ALA A 186 14.43 4.53 -14.06
CA ALA A 186 13.38 3.87 -13.29
C ALA A 186 12.29 4.83 -12.83
N VAL A 187 11.08 4.31 -12.74
CA VAL A 187 9.99 4.92 -11.97
C VAL A 187 10.14 4.45 -10.53
N LEU A 188 10.41 5.37 -9.62
CA LEU A 188 10.63 5.08 -8.20
C LEU A 188 9.71 5.91 -7.33
N ARG A 189 9.30 5.34 -6.20
CA ARG A 189 8.49 5.98 -5.15
C ARG A 189 9.36 6.33 -3.94
N GLU A 190 8.91 7.31 -3.17
CA GLU A 190 9.40 7.46 -1.81
C GLU A 190 8.97 6.26 -0.94
N PRO A 191 9.78 5.82 0.02
CA PRO A 191 11.04 6.43 0.50
C PRO A 191 12.29 5.98 -0.27
N TYR A 192 12.16 5.15 -1.29
CA TYR A 192 13.32 4.61 -2.03
C TYR A 192 14.12 5.69 -2.75
N ILE A 193 13.46 6.76 -3.22
CA ILE A 193 14.15 7.89 -3.87
C ILE A 193 15.09 8.56 -2.87
N SER A 194 14.59 8.98 -1.72
CA SER A 194 15.39 9.60 -0.66
C SER A 194 16.48 8.67 -0.16
N TYR A 195 16.16 7.38 0.02
CA TYR A 195 17.14 6.39 0.43
C TYR A 195 18.29 6.26 -0.56
N ILE A 196 18.00 6.12 -1.87
CA ILE A 196 19.02 5.98 -2.91
C ILE A 196 19.86 7.26 -3.03
N ALA A 197 19.23 8.43 -2.93
CA ALA A 197 19.92 9.72 -3.04
C ALA A 197 20.89 10.00 -1.87
N THR A 198 20.65 9.42 -0.70
CA THR A 198 21.41 9.69 0.53
C THR A 198 22.32 8.53 0.94
N TYR A 199 21.86 7.28 0.72
CA TYR A 199 22.62 6.09 1.12
C TYR A 199 23.62 5.68 0.06
N HIS A 200 24.88 5.54 0.49
CA HIS A 200 25.93 4.97 -0.32
C HIS A 200 26.86 4.09 0.54
N PRO A 201 27.45 3.02 -0.01
CA PRO A 201 28.43 2.22 0.71
C PRO A 201 29.61 3.04 1.19
N PRO A 202 30.27 2.64 2.29
CA PRO A 202 31.49 3.33 2.74
C PRO A 202 32.50 3.47 1.58
N ASN A 203 33.02 4.67 1.36
CA ASN A 203 33.95 5.04 0.29
C ASN A 203 33.35 5.12 -1.14
N ALA A 204 32.03 5.05 -1.31
CA ALA A 204 31.37 5.40 -2.55
C ALA A 204 30.80 6.83 -2.45
N ALA A 205 30.75 7.55 -3.56
CA ALA A 205 29.97 8.79 -3.64
C ALA A 205 28.48 8.47 -3.75
N PRO A 206 27.58 9.35 -3.29
CA PRO A 206 26.16 9.20 -3.60
C PRO A 206 25.96 9.21 -5.12
N PRO A 207 24.93 8.49 -5.62
CA PRO A 207 24.66 8.47 -7.04
C PRO A 207 24.27 9.87 -7.54
N ASP A 208 24.79 10.25 -8.70
CA ASP A 208 24.39 11.48 -9.37
C ASP A 208 23.15 11.20 -10.22
N LEU A 209 21.99 11.73 -9.78
CA LEU A 209 20.69 11.39 -10.34
C LEU A 209 20.07 12.58 -11.10
N ALA A 210 19.58 12.32 -12.30
CA ALA A 210 18.76 13.22 -13.07
C ALA A 210 17.27 12.91 -12.83
N TRP A 211 16.50 13.92 -12.49
CA TRP A 211 15.04 13.87 -12.47
C TRP A 211 14.50 14.13 -13.87
N LEU A 212 14.03 13.10 -14.53
CA LEU A 212 13.43 13.21 -15.87
C LEU A 212 11.99 13.71 -15.82
N SER A 213 11.27 13.35 -14.75
CA SER A 213 9.91 13.82 -14.47
C SER A 213 9.55 13.60 -12.99
N THR A 214 8.76 14.51 -12.46
CA THR A 214 8.07 14.38 -11.16
C THR A 214 6.61 14.01 -11.32
N PHE A 215 6.19 13.59 -12.51
CA PHE A 215 4.81 13.30 -12.86
C PHE A 215 3.82 14.46 -12.61
N THR A 216 4.30 15.68 -12.50
CA THR A 216 3.43 16.86 -12.37
C THR A 216 2.47 16.95 -13.54
N GLY A 217 1.19 17.08 -13.25
CA GLY A 217 0.10 17.08 -14.26
C GLY A 217 -0.38 15.69 -14.69
N VAL A 218 0.22 14.61 -14.18
CA VAL A 218 -0.33 13.26 -14.29
C VAL A 218 -1.18 12.98 -13.07
N ARG A 219 -2.40 12.48 -13.28
CA ARG A 219 -3.31 12.14 -12.18
C ARG A 219 -2.75 10.99 -11.36
N SER A 220 -2.55 11.20 -10.07
CA SER A 220 -2.26 10.13 -9.12
C SER A 220 -3.51 9.31 -8.86
N LEU A 221 -3.33 8.00 -8.69
CA LEU A 221 -4.40 7.08 -8.33
C LEU A 221 -4.32 6.76 -6.82
N PRO A 222 -5.46 6.54 -6.15
CA PRO A 222 -5.45 6.10 -4.76
C PRO A 222 -5.05 4.62 -4.66
N SER A 223 -4.57 4.19 -3.51
CA SER A 223 -4.48 2.76 -3.20
C SER A 223 -5.85 2.19 -2.83
N ALA A 224 -6.17 0.98 -3.26
CA ALA A 224 -7.44 0.31 -2.96
C ALA A 224 -7.27 -0.76 -1.87
N VAL A 225 -8.32 -0.99 -1.10
CA VAL A 225 -8.41 -2.10 -0.14
C VAL A 225 -9.38 -3.14 -0.68
N VAL A 226 -8.87 -4.34 -0.93
CA VAL A 226 -9.61 -5.47 -1.50
C VAL A 226 -9.80 -6.52 -0.44
N PHE A 227 -11.04 -6.95 -0.26
CA PHE A 227 -11.43 -8.03 0.62
C PHE A 227 -11.96 -9.23 -0.16
N ARG A 228 -11.89 -10.41 0.44
CA ARG A 228 -12.68 -11.56 0.01
C ARG A 228 -14.15 -11.32 0.37
N LYS A 229 -15.06 -11.52 -0.59
CA LYS A 229 -16.51 -11.34 -0.37
C LYS A 229 -17.04 -12.20 0.77
N ALA A 230 -16.48 -13.41 0.95
CA ALA A 230 -16.86 -14.29 2.06
C ALA A 230 -16.54 -13.63 3.41
N PHE A 231 -15.35 -13.03 3.56
CA PHE A 231 -14.98 -12.33 4.79
C PHE A 231 -15.90 -11.14 5.07
N VAL A 232 -16.14 -10.30 4.05
CA VAL A 232 -17.03 -9.14 4.15
C VAL A 232 -18.46 -9.55 4.55
N ARG A 233 -18.98 -10.64 3.97
CA ARG A 233 -20.31 -11.15 4.29
C ARG A 233 -20.43 -11.61 5.73
N ASP A 234 -19.41 -12.33 6.21
CA ASP A 234 -19.45 -13.01 7.50
C ASP A 234 -18.95 -12.10 8.65
N HIS A 235 -18.21 -11.02 8.34
CA HIS A 235 -17.53 -10.13 9.27
C HIS A 235 -17.62 -8.65 8.86
N ALA A 236 -18.80 -8.20 8.47
CA ALA A 236 -19.04 -6.81 8.06
C ALA A 236 -18.65 -5.77 9.15
N ASP A 237 -18.90 -6.13 10.41
CA ASP A 237 -18.53 -5.35 11.59
C ASP A 237 -17.02 -5.16 11.74
N ILE A 238 -16.21 -6.17 11.41
CA ILE A 238 -14.75 -6.08 11.40
C ILE A 238 -14.28 -5.13 10.30
N VAL A 239 -14.89 -5.16 9.12
CA VAL A 239 -14.53 -4.27 8.00
C VAL A 239 -14.86 -2.81 8.34
N GLU A 240 -16.01 -2.54 8.96
CA GLU A 240 -16.37 -1.20 9.43
C GLU A 240 -15.41 -0.70 10.53
N ALA A 241 -15.08 -1.55 11.52
CA ALA A 241 -14.14 -1.24 12.58
C ALA A 241 -12.73 -0.97 12.03
N PHE A 242 -12.28 -1.75 11.03
CA PHE A 242 -11.03 -1.52 10.32
C PHE A 242 -10.95 -0.09 9.74
N TYR A 243 -12.01 0.37 9.06
CA TYR A 243 -12.02 1.72 8.48
C TYR A 243 -12.10 2.82 9.54
N ARG A 244 -12.79 2.61 10.66
CA ARG A 244 -12.76 3.58 11.79
C ARG A 244 -11.36 3.70 12.38
N ALA A 245 -10.67 2.58 12.61
CA ALA A 245 -9.29 2.60 13.09
C ALA A 245 -8.34 3.30 12.09
N CYS A 246 -8.50 3.04 10.79
CA CYS A 246 -7.72 3.72 9.75
C CYS A 246 -7.97 5.24 9.74
N ALA A 247 -9.23 5.67 9.87
CA ALA A 247 -9.58 7.09 9.93
C ALA A 247 -8.96 7.76 11.18
N ALA A 248 -9.03 7.11 12.34
CA ALA A 248 -8.39 7.59 13.57
C ALA A 248 -6.85 7.68 13.44
N ALA A 249 -6.23 6.70 12.74
CA ALA A 249 -4.80 6.76 12.45
C ALA A 249 -4.44 7.94 11.55
N VAL A 250 -5.23 8.20 10.51
CA VAL A 250 -5.06 9.37 9.62
C VAL A 250 -5.11 10.67 10.41
N GLU A 251 -6.13 10.86 11.24
CA GLU A 251 -6.27 12.06 12.08
C GLU A 251 -5.05 12.24 13.00
N ARG A 252 -4.61 11.15 13.64
CA ARG A 252 -3.47 11.17 14.55
C ARG A 252 -2.16 11.45 13.83
N ILE A 253 -1.88 10.83 12.68
CA ILE A 253 -0.69 11.09 11.88
C ILE A 253 -0.65 12.56 11.46
N ASN A 254 -1.74 13.08 10.90
CA ASN A 254 -1.81 14.47 10.41
C ASN A 254 -1.67 15.52 11.53
N ALA A 255 -2.03 15.16 12.78
CA ALA A 255 -1.89 16.03 13.95
C ALA A 255 -0.55 15.92 14.66
N THR A 256 0.25 14.90 14.40
CA THR A 256 1.52 14.61 15.09
C THR A 256 2.69 15.31 14.39
N PRO A 257 3.53 16.07 15.09
CA PRO A 257 4.75 16.63 14.51
C PRO A 257 5.64 15.56 13.91
N ARG A 258 6.33 15.91 12.80
CA ARG A 258 7.14 14.96 12.03
C ARG A 258 8.21 14.27 12.88
N GLU A 259 8.86 15.03 13.75
CA GLU A 259 9.93 14.52 14.64
C GLU A 259 9.42 13.41 15.56
N GLU A 260 8.20 13.57 16.09
CA GLU A 260 7.54 12.57 16.92
C GLU A 260 7.07 11.37 16.09
N LEU A 261 6.60 11.60 14.86
CA LEU A 261 6.23 10.50 13.95
C LEU A 261 7.43 9.63 13.59
N VAL A 262 8.60 10.24 13.35
CA VAL A 262 9.83 9.51 13.02
C VAL A 262 10.30 8.69 14.24
N GLU A 263 10.25 9.26 15.44
CA GLU A 263 10.67 8.57 16.68
C GLU A 263 9.80 7.32 16.97
N VAL A 264 8.47 7.47 16.87
CA VAL A 264 7.51 6.38 17.14
C VAL A 264 7.33 5.46 15.94
N GLY A 265 7.43 6.01 14.73
CA GLY A 265 7.11 5.35 13.47
C GLY A 265 8.30 4.75 12.75
N LEU A 266 9.52 4.88 13.27
CA LEU A 266 10.71 4.37 12.59
C LEU A 266 10.60 2.87 12.30
N ASP A 267 10.24 2.07 13.29
CA ASP A 267 10.08 0.63 13.14
C ASP A 267 8.94 0.28 12.17
N VAL A 268 7.88 1.10 12.15
CA VAL A 268 6.75 0.95 11.22
C VAL A 268 7.19 1.22 9.78
N VAL A 269 7.89 2.32 9.56
CA VAL A 269 8.41 2.70 8.23
C VAL A 269 9.42 1.66 7.75
N LEU A 270 10.36 1.28 8.62
CA LEU A 270 11.38 0.29 8.28
C LEU A 270 10.77 -1.08 8.01
N GLY A 271 9.82 -1.51 8.83
CA GLY A 271 9.10 -2.77 8.65
C GLY A 271 8.30 -2.82 7.37
N LEU A 272 7.65 -1.72 6.99
CA LEU A 272 6.82 -1.67 5.78
C LEU A 272 7.65 -1.62 4.49
N PHE A 273 8.66 -0.74 4.43
CA PHE A 273 9.38 -0.45 3.19
C PHE A 273 10.64 -1.30 2.98
N PHE A 274 11.26 -1.77 4.05
CA PHE A 274 12.55 -2.46 4.01
C PHE A 274 12.49 -3.87 4.60
N GLN A 275 11.37 -4.56 4.44
CA GLN A 275 11.15 -5.91 4.95
C GLN A 275 12.30 -6.85 4.56
N GLY A 276 12.93 -7.46 5.57
CA GLY A 276 14.05 -8.38 5.37
C GLY A 276 15.41 -7.73 5.08
N ALA A 277 15.47 -6.42 4.88
CA ALA A 277 16.74 -5.69 4.83
C ALA A 277 17.31 -5.50 6.23
N ASN A 278 18.64 -5.39 6.34
CA ASN A 278 19.29 -5.05 7.61
C ASN A 278 19.07 -3.56 7.91
N VAL A 279 17.97 -3.27 8.58
CA VAL A 279 17.53 -1.90 8.91
C VAL A 279 18.49 -1.15 9.84
N ALA A 280 19.36 -1.84 10.58
CA ALA A 280 20.41 -1.21 11.37
C ALA A 280 21.43 -0.43 10.52
N GLY A 281 21.38 -0.58 9.19
CA GLY A 281 22.21 0.12 8.22
C GLY A 281 21.56 1.28 7.50
N VAL A 282 20.27 1.64 7.77
CA VAL A 282 19.66 2.83 7.15
C VAL A 282 20.18 4.08 7.85
N PRO A 283 20.92 4.98 7.16
CA PRO A 283 21.45 6.17 7.78
C PRO A 283 20.34 7.11 8.27
N GLN A 284 20.60 7.82 9.36
CA GLN A 284 19.65 8.81 9.89
C GLN A 284 19.32 9.88 8.83
N ASP A 285 20.31 10.31 8.05
CA ASP A 285 20.11 11.30 6.98
C ASP A 285 19.10 10.85 5.91
N ALA A 286 19.07 9.53 5.62
CA ALA A 286 18.09 8.96 4.70
C ALA A 286 16.66 9.00 5.28
N LEU A 287 16.53 8.74 6.58
CA LEU A 287 15.26 8.83 7.29
C LEU A 287 14.78 10.28 7.39
N ASP A 288 15.72 11.21 7.66
CA ASP A 288 15.44 12.65 7.75
C ASP A 288 15.02 13.26 6.39
N ALA A 289 15.47 12.66 5.30
CA ALA A 289 15.09 13.09 3.95
C ALA A 289 13.67 12.65 3.56
N ILE A 290 13.10 11.63 4.23
CA ILE A 290 11.74 11.13 3.92
C ILE A 290 10.70 12.17 4.33
N SER A 291 9.91 12.63 3.37
CA SER A 291 8.75 13.49 3.62
C SER A 291 7.49 12.65 3.74
N ILE A 292 6.91 12.60 4.96
CA ILE A 292 5.63 11.91 5.19
C ILE A 292 4.52 12.80 4.60
N PRO A 293 3.68 12.28 3.68
CA PRO A 293 2.60 13.06 3.07
C PRO A 293 1.47 13.34 4.08
N HIS A 294 0.57 14.24 3.70
CA HIS A 294 -0.71 14.36 4.37
C HIS A 294 -1.65 13.25 3.90
N PHE A 295 -2.38 12.62 4.81
CA PHE A 295 -3.32 11.55 4.48
C PHE A 295 -4.75 12.07 4.53
N GLU A 296 -5.58 11.57 3.61
CA GLU A 296 -7.02 11.78 3.63
C GLU A 296 -7.71 10.59 4.29
N ALA A 297 -8.89 10.81 4.86
CA ALA A 297 -9.70 9.73 5.38
C ALA A 297 -10.01 8.70 4.28
N PRO A 298 -10.20 7.40 4.63
CA PRO A 298 -10.62 6.41 3.67
C PRO A 298 -11.84 6.85 2.87
N ALA A 299 -11.81 6.68 1.56
CA ALA A 299 -12.82 7.21 0.65
C ALA A 299 -13.32 6.14 -0.35
N PRO A 300 -14.50 6.37 -0.96
CA PRO A 300 -14.99 5.49 -2.03
C PRO A 300 -14.06 5.48 -3.24
N LEU A 301 -13.87 4.32 -3.88
CA LEU A 301 -13.34 4.30 -5.23
C LEU A 301 -14.39 4.94 -6.17
N SER A 302 -14.04 6.03 -6.84
CA SER A 302 -14.97 6.70 -7.75
C SER A 302 -15.21 5.89 -9.03
N GLU A 303 -16.42 5.99 -9.60
CA GLU A 303 -16.74 5.38 -10.91
C GLU A 303 -15.85 5.94 -12.02
N GLU A 304 -15.45 7.21 -11.93
CA GLU A 304 -14.55 7.85 -12.89
C GLU A 304 -13.17 7.19 -12.88
N THR A 305 -12.54 7.06 -11.70
CA THR A 305 -11.24 6.40 -11.54
C THR A 305 -11.30 4.94 -12.00
N PHE A 306 -12.37 4.23 -11.61
CA PHE A 306 -12.61 2.86 -12.05
C PHE A 306 -12.65 2.75 -13.58
N ALA A 307 -13.48 3.57 -14.25
CA ALA A 307 -13.66 3.53 -15.70
C ALA A 307 -12.35 3.89 -16.44
N GLU A 308 -11.61 4.87 -15.95
CA GLU A 308 -10.33 5.28 -16.52
C GLU A 308 -9.29 4.16 -16.46
N VAL A 309 -9.11 3.54 -15.30
CA VAL A 309 -8.14 2.46 -15.10
C VAL A 309 -8.55 1.21 -15.88
N VAL A 310 -9.83 0.83 -15.87
CA VAL A 310 -10.36 -0.29 -16.70
C VAL A 310 -10.09 -0.05 -18.19
N SER A 311 -10.34 1.17 -18.68
CA SER A 311 -10.06 1.51 -20.09
C SER A 311 -8.58 1.38 -20.44
N TRP A 312 -7.68 1.84 -19.56
CA TRP A 312 -6.24 1.69 -19.74
C TRP A 312 -5.83 0.21 -19.75
N MET A 313 -6.31 -0.58 -18.79
CA MET A 313 -6.01 -2.02 -18.67
C MET A 313 -6.48 -2.79 -19.92
N GLN A 314 -7.63 -2.45 -20.47
CA GLN A 314 -8.13 -3.05 -21.73
C GLN A 314 -7.24 -2.69 -22.92
N LYS A 315 -6.80 -1.44 -23.04
CA LYS A 315 -5.87 -1.00 -24.09
C LYS A 315 -4.50 -1.68 -23.99
N LYS A 316 -4.04 -1.96 -22.76
CA LYS A 316 -2.79 -2.71 -22.50
C LYS A 316 -2.94 -4.22 -22.73
N GLY A 317 -4.16 -4.74 -22.89
CA GLY A 317 -4.42 -6.18 -22.96
C GLY A 317 -4.25 -6.90 -21.61
N TYR A 318 -4.39 -6.20 -20.50
CA TYR A 318 -4.36 -6.77 -19.15
C TYR A 318 -5.73 -7.26 -18.69
N LEU A 319 -6.79 -6.64 -19.21
CA LEU A 319 -8.17 -6.98 -18.92
C LEU A 319 -8.91 -7.25 -20.23
N TYR A 320 -9.47 -8.45 -20.36
CA TYR A 320 -10.22 -8.86 -21.56
C TYR A 320 -11.72 -8.81 -21.35
N ASP A 321 -12.17 -9.16 -20.14
CA ASP A 321 -13.58 -9.19 -19.80
C ASP A 321 -14.08 -7.81 -19.40
N ARG A 322 -15.39 -7.60 -19.58
CA ARG A 322 -16.05 -6.42 -19.05
C ARG A 322 -16.16 -6.53 -17.53
N LEU A 323 -15.62 -5.56 -16.85
CA LEU A 323 -15.73 -5.43 -15.40
C LEU A 323 -16.77 -4.37 -15.07
N GLU A 324 -17.77 -4.72 -14.27
CA GLU A 324 -18.83 -3.81 -13.85
C GLU A 324 -18.50 -3.24 -12.45
N TYR A 325 -18.60 -1.94 -12.27
CA TYR A 325 -18.31 -1.26 -11.02
C TYR A 325 -19.06 -1.90 -9.83
N ALA A 326 -20.39 -2.03 -9.94
CA ALA A 326 -21.23 -2.56 -8.88
C ALA A 326 -20.97 -4.05 -8.55
N ALA A 327 -20.25 -4.78 -9.41
CA ALA A 327 -19.89 -6.17 -9.15
C ALA A 327 -18.63 -6.33 -8.30
N VAL A 328 -17.77 -5.29 -8.29
CA VAL A 328 -16.43 -5.35 -7.68
C VAL A 328 -16.14 -4.24 -6.69
N VAL A 329 -17.06 -3.28 -6.49
CA VAL A 329 -16.91 -2.19 -5.52
C VAL A 329 -18.12 -2.17 -4.57
N ASP A 330 -17.83 -2.09 -3.26
CA ASP A 330 -18.84 -1.99 -2.20
C ASP A 330 -18.33 -1.04 -1.10
N ASN A 331 -18.65 0.23 -1.22
CA ASN A 331 -18.16 1.30 -0.35
C ASN A 331 -18.98 1.49 0.95
N ARG A 332 -19.94 0.62 1.26
CA ARG A 332 -20.88 0.80 2.40
C ARG A 332 -20.23 0.71 3.79
N PHE A 333 -18.98 0.30 3.88
CA PHE A 333 -18.24 0.09 5.13
C PHE A 333 -17.43 1.31 5.59
N LEU A 334 -17.39 2.34 4.76
CA LEU A 334 -16.68 3.57 5.06
C LEU A 334 -17.45 4.39 6.11
N PRO A 335 -16.76 5.10 7.04
CA PRO A 335 -17.37 5.88 8.10
C PRO A 335 -18.12 7.11 7.60
#